data_982ea41619fb89c72e6fcf5faad74a40
#
_entry.id   982ea41619fb89c72e6fcf5faad74a40
#
_cell.length_a   1.000
_cell.length_b   1.000
_cell.length_c   1.000
_cell.angle_alpha   90.00
_cell.angle_beta   90.00
_cell.angle_gamma   90.00
#
_symmetry.space_group_name_H-M   'P 1'
#
loop_
_entity.id
_entity.type
_entity.pdbx_description
1 polymer ?
#
loop_
_entity_poly.entity_id
_entity_poly.type
_entity_poly.pdbx_seq_one_letter_code
_entity_poly.pdbx_strand_id
1 'polypeptide(L)'
;MFDTLGDKLQATLADVRGRGTLTEADVSAAMREIRLALLEADVNFKVVKGFTDSVKERALGADVIGQLNPGQQVVKIVSDELTELLGGAARDLAFASSPPTVVVMAGLQGSGKTTATAKLARYLREQRSSAVAVAACDVRRPAAVEQLIKVGAQAGVSVYEQGTDADPVEIASWARERAESEGKDVLIVDTGGRLHVDQELMAELAAINKAVKPHDVLLVVDAMTGQDAVAVAEQFAEVTNFDGVLMTKLDGDARGGAALSVKAITGKPILFASTGEKLDQFERFHPDRMAQRILGMGDVMTLIEKAQDSYDEDRAAELERKLRKQEFGLDDFLEQMRQVRRLGPLQSLLGMIPGMGKELRGVKIDEKEFDRLQAIILSMTPEERRRPELIKGSRRVRIARGSGTNVQAVKQLIKQFEQMRKVMRQVAQGRMPDLGALLR
;
A
#
# COMPACT_ATOMS: atom_id res chain seq x y z
N MET A 1 5.70 7.90 -0.37
CA MET A 1 5.67 7.31 1.00
C MET A 1 7.11 7.23 1.51
N PHE A 2 7.42 7.90 2.59
CA PHE A 2 8.76 7.93 3.23
C PHE A 2 9.93 8.40 2.35
N ASP A 3 9.69 9.08 1.23
CA ASP A 3 10.74 9.37 0.25
C ASP A 3 11.85 10.27 0.81
N THR A 4 11.48 11.33 1.53
CA THR A 4 12.44 12.26 2.13
C THR A 4 13.28 11.60 3.22
N LEU A 5 12.65 10.82 4.11
CA LEU A 5 13.34 10.08 5.16
C LEU A 5 14.24 9.01 4.57
N GLY A 6 13.70 8.24 3.63
CA GLY A 6 14.41 7.15 2.98
C GLY A 6 15.68 7.63 2.27
N ASP A 7 15.63 8.72 1.51
CA ASP A 7 16.80 9.26 0.81
C ASP A 7 17.93 9.65 1.77
N LYS A 8 17.60 10.27 2.92
CA LYS A 8 18.58 10.64 3.93
C LYS A 8 19.20 9.44 4.64
N LEU A 9 18.36 8.49 5.07
CA LEU A 9 18.86 7.28 5.73
C LEU A 9 19.72 6.45 4.79
N GLN A 10 19.31 6.28 3.53
CA GLN A 10 20.10 5.57 2.53
C GLN A 10 21.45 6.24 2.27
N ALA A 11 21.51 7.58 2.18
CA ALA A 11 22.77 8.30 1.99
C ALA A 11 23.73 8.07 3.16
N THR A 12 23.24 8.21 4.41
CA THR A 12 24.04 7.98 5.62
C THR A 12 24.52 6.52 5.71
N LEU A 13 23.63 5.55 5.46
CA LEU A 13 23.97 4.14 5.57
C LEU A 13 24.85 3.64 4.42
N ALA A 14 24.78 4.25 3.23
CA ALA A 14 25.69 3.93 2.13
C ALA A 14 27.14 4.30 2.47
N ASP A 15 27.36 5.44 3.14
CA ASP A 15 28.69 5.84 3.61
C ASP A 15 29.24 4.85 4.66
N VAL A 16 28.40 4.48 5.64
CA VAL A 16 28.76 3.49 6.67
C VAL A 16 29.05 2.12 6.05
N ARG A 17 28.23 1.67 5.10
CA ARG A 17 28.37 0.37 4.43
C ARG A 17 29.66 0.25 3.61
N GLY A 18 30.13 1.37 3.04
CA GLY A 18 31.35 1.41 2.24
C GLY A 18 32.65 1.31 3.05
N ARG A 19 32.60 1.46 4.38
CA ARG A 19 33.77 1.43 5.25
C ARG A 19 34.10 0.02 5.68
N GLY A 20 35.32 -0.41 5.44
CA GLY A 20 35.82 -1.75 5.82
C GLY A 20 36.05 -1.91 7.32
N THR A 21 36.30 -0.81 8.05
CA THR A 21 36.40 -0.74 9.52
C THR A 21 35.56 0.42 10.02
N LEU A 22 34.91 0.25 11.16
CA LEU A 22 34.16 1.31 11.84
C LEU A 22 34.73 1.56 13.21
N THR A 23 34.91 2.84 13.53
CA THR A 23 35.25 3.31 14.87
C THR A 23 33.98 3.75 15.61
N GLU A 24 34.08 3.89 16.95
CA GLU A 24 32.99 4.48 17.74
C GLU A 24 32.62 5.91 17.27
N ALA A 25 33.61 6.67 16.80
CA ALA A 25 33.39 8.00 16.23
C ALA A 25 32.56 7.95 14.95
N ASP A 26 32.81 6.96 14.06
CA ASP A 26 32.04 6.76 12.83
C ASP A 26 30.56 6.38 13.12
N VAL A 27 30.36 5.46 14.06
CA VAL A 27 29.00 5.07 14.50
C VAL A 27 28.29 6.28 15.10
N SER A 28 28.95 7.05 15.97
CA SER A 28 28.39 8.26 16.59
C SER A 28 28.08 9.37 15.57
N ALA A 29 28.87 9.50 14.51
CA ALA A 29 28.61 10.43 13.41
C ALA A 29 27.37 10.00 12.62
N ALA A 30 27.28 8.71 12.22
CA ALA A 30 26.13 8.17 11.53
C ALA A 30 24.83 8.32 12.35
N MET A 31 24.88 8.06 13.66
CA MET A 31 23.72 8.23 14.55
C MET A 31 23.26 9.67 14.65
N ARG A 32 24.15 10.65 14.55
CA ARG A 32 23.77 12.08 14.50
C ARG A 32 23.00 12.40 13.22
N GLU A 33 23.47 11.92 12.08
CA GLU A 33 22.79 12.14 10.80
C GLU A 33 21.42 11.44 10.77
N ILE A 34 21.33 10.18 11.23
CA ILE A 34 20.08 9.43 11.35
C ILE A 34 19.11 10.16 12.29
N ARG A 35 19.60 10.67 13.43
CA ARG A 35 18.79 11.46 14.35
C ARG A 35 18.20 12.71 13.69
N LEU A 36 19.02 13.44 12.94
CA LEU A 36 18.55 14.63 12.22
C LEU A 36 17.53 14.27 11.16
N ALA A 37 17.76 13.20 10.40
CA ALA A 37 16.82 12.73 9.39
C ALA A 37 15.45 12.35 9.98
N LEU A 38 15.44 11.67 11.13
CA LEU A 38 14.20 11.29 11.83
C LEU A 38 13.47 12.52 12.40
N LEU A 39 14.18 13.50 12.96
CA LEU A 39 13.58 14.74 13.46
C LEU A 39 12.99 15.58 12.32
N GLU A 40 13.68 15.71 11.20
CA GLU A 40 13.18 16.39 10.00
C GLU A 40 11.99 15.66 9.37
N ALA A 41 11.91 14.35 9.55
CA ALA A 41 10.76 13.53 9.18
C ALA A 41 9.59 13.65 10.16
N ASP A 42 9.67 14.57 11.13
CA ASP A 42 8.63 14.81 12.13
C ASP A 42 8.36 13.59 13.04
N VAL A 43 9.39 12.80 13.32
CA VAL A 43 9.30 11.71 14.32
C VAL A 43 9.37 12.29 15.73
N ASN A 44 8.58 11.77 16.65
CA ASN A 44 8.55 12.22 18.05
C ASN A 44 9.95 12.18 18.70
N PHE A 45 10.35 13.25 19.38
CA PHE A 45 11.68 13.39 19.96
C PHE A 45 12.06 12.25 20.92
N LYS A 46 11.13 11.79 21.77
CA LYS A 46 11.39 10.68 22.71
C LYS A 46 11.67 9.38 21.96
N VAL A 47 10.94 9.17 20.86
CA VAL A 47 11.09 8.01 19.97
C VAL A 47 12.45 8.04 19.28
N VAL A 48 12.81 9.19 18.70
CA VAL A 48 14.12 9.39 18.05
C VAL A 48 15.27 9.14 19.01
N LYS A 49 15.18 9.65 20.25
CA LYS A 49 16.20 9.43 21.27
C LYS A 49 16.34 7.94 21.60
N GLY A 50 15.23 7.26 21.93
CA GLY A 50 15.25 5.82 22.25
C GLY A 50 15.84 4.99 21.11
N PHE A 51 15.41 5.25 19.86
CA PHE A 51 15.92 4.59 18.67
C PHE A 51 17.44 4.76 18.52
N THR A 52 17.95 6.01 18.57
CA THR A 52 19.38 6.26 18.38
C THR A 52 20.24 5.70 19.50
N ASP A 53 19.74 5.72 20.74
CA ASP A 53 20.43 5.14 21.89
C ASP A 53 20.51 3.60 21.77
N SER A 54 19.41 2.93 21.39
CA SER A 54 19.36 1.48 21.17
C SER A 54 20.28 1.03 20.03
N VAL A 55 20.22 1.71 18.87
CA VAL A 55 21.11 1.39 17.73
C VAL A 55 22.58 1.55 18.14
N LYS A 56 22.92 2.65 18.86
CA LYS A 56 24.29 2.90 19.29
C LYS A 56 24.79 1.81 20.25
N GLU A 57 23.99 1.47 21.25
CA GLU A 57 24.32 0.40 22.21
C GLU A 57 24.55 -0.94 21.51
N ARG A 58 23.66 -1.35 20.61
CA ARG A 58 23.78 -2.59 19.83
C ARG A 58 24.98 -2.57 18.89
N ALA A 59 25.24 -1.43 18.22
CA ALA A 59 26.36 -1.29 17.29
C ALA A 59 27.72 -1.36 17.98
N LEU A 60 27.83 -0.85 19.23
CA LEU A 60 29.06 -0.89 20.02
C LEU A 60 29.21 -2.20 20.80
N GLY A 61 28.12 -2.87 21.16
CA GLY A 61 28.13 -4.14 21.89
C GLY A 61 28.12 -5.39 21.00
N ALA A 62 27.97 -5.25 19.71
CA ALA A 62 27.90 -6.39 18.79
C ALA A 62 29.29 -6.98 18.55
N ASP A 63 29.59 -8.12 19.18
CA ASP A 63 30.67 -8.98 18.75
C ASP A 63 30.50 -9.33 17.28
N VAL A 64 31.57 -9.15 16.49
CA VAL A 64 31.58 -9.33 15.04
C VAL A 64 31.15 -10.75 14.67
N ILE A 65 29.89 -10.94 14.27
CA ILE A 65 29.43 -12.20 13.72
C ILE A 65 30.12 -12.41 12.35
N GLY A 66 31.01 -13.37 12.30
CA GLY A 66 32.09 -13.69 11.39
C GLY A 66 31.93 -13.62 9.86
N GLN A 67 30.83 -13.11 9.29
CA GLN A 67 30.67 -13.01 7.81
C GLN A 67 30.18 -11.65 7.30
N LEU A 68 29.73 -10.76 8.15
CA LEU A 68 29.31 -9.41 7.76
C LEU A 68 30.41 -8.41 8.11
N ASN A 69 30.71 -7.47 7.20
CA ASN A 69 31.58 -6.37 7.55
C ASN A 69 30.86 -5.44 8.57
N PRO A 70 31.58 -4.66 9.37
CA PRO A 70 30.99 -3.82 10.43
C PRO A 70 29.91 -2.87 9.92
N GLY A 71 30.05 -2.32 8.71
CA GLY A 71 29.06 -1.46 8.09
C GLY A 71 27.75 -2.18 7.77
N GLN A 72 27.81 -3.44 7.34
CA GLN A 72 26.61 -4.25 7.10
C GLN A 72 25.88 -4.59 8.40
N GLN A 73 26.62 -4.79 9.50
CA GLN A 73 26.03 -5.02 10.81
C GLN A 73 25.26 -3.79 11.31
N VAL A 74 25.81 -2.59 11.17
CA VAL A 74 25.11 -1.35 11.55
C VAL A 74 23.82 -1.19 10.72
N VAL A 75 23.87 -1.43 9.40
CA VAL A 75 22.68 -1.39 8.55
C VAL A 75 21.62 -2.40 9.01
N LYS A 76 22.03 -3.62 9.37
CA LYS A 76 21.12 -4.63 9.90
C LYS A 76 20.50 -4.19 11.23
N ILE A 77 21.31 -3.67 12.17
CA ILE A 77 20.79 -3.17 13.45
C ILE A 77 19.80 -2.04 13.25
N VAL A 78 20.08 -1.09 12.36
CA VAL A 78 19.14 0.00 12.02
C VAL A 78 17.83 -0.57 11.44
N SER A 79 17.91 -1.58 10.57
CA SER A 79 16.74 -2.24 9.98
C SER A 79 15.89 -2.96 11.04
N ASP A 80 16.53 -3.69 11.93
CA ASP A 80 15.85 -4.41 13.01
C ASP A 80 15.15 -3.42 13.96
N GLU A 81 15.85 -2.34 14.37
CA GLU A 81 15.29 -1.31 15.25
C GLU A 81 14.14 -0.53 14.59
N LEU A 82 14.23 -0.23 13.29
CA LEU A 82 13.11 0.37 12.55
C LEU A 82 11.91 -0.58 12.51
N THR A 83 12.14 -1.87 12.32
CA THR A 83 11.09 -2.89 12.34
C THR A 83 10.40 -2.93 13.71
N GLU A 84 11.15 -2.95 14.79
CA GLU A 84 10.61 -2.91 16.16
C GLU A 84 9.83 -1.60 16.43
N LEU A 85 10.37 -0.48 15.98
CA LEU A 85 9.74 0.83 16.11
C LEU A 85 8.37 0.88 15.41
N LEU A 86 8.27 0.27 14.23
CA LEU A 86 7.03 0.16 13.45
C LEU A 86 6.04 -0.88 14.00
N GLY A 87 6.46 -1.73 14.95
CA GLY A 87 5.59 -2.70 15.59
C GLY A 87 6.08 -4.14 15.66
N GLY A 88 7.28 -4.43 15.15
CA GLY A 88 7.89 -5.74 15.14
C GLY A 88 7.24 -6.68 14.12
N ALA A 89 6.24 -7.44 14.56
CA ALA A 89 5.50 -8.36 13.69
C ALA A 89 4.17 -7.76 13.21
N ALA A 90 3.76 -8.08 11.99
CA ALA A 90 2.45 -7.72 11.48
C ALA A 90 1.35 -8.40 12.31
N ARG A 91 0.38 -7.61 12.79
CA ARG A 91 -0.80 -8.10 13.50
C ARG A 91 -2.00 -8.18 12.57
N ASP A 92 -2.86 -9.16 12.78
CA ASP A 92 -4.13 -9.31 12.09
C ASP A 92 -5.31 -8.91 12.99
N LEU A 93 -6.52 -8.83 12.39
CA LEU A 93 -7.77 -8.70 13.16
C LEU A 93 -7.99 -9.92 14.06
N ALA A 94 -8.63 -9.67 15.19
CA ALA A 94 -9.10 -10.71 16.09
C ALA A 94 -10.42 -11.28 15.55
N PHE A 95 -10.36 -12.40 14.83
CA PHE A 95 -11.56 -13.05 14.31
C PHE A 95 -12.31 -13.80 15.40
N ALA A 96 -13.63 -13.63 15.40
CA ALA A 96 -14.53 -14.35 16.30
C ALA A 96 -14.52 -15.85 16.01
N SER A 97 -14.66 -16.66 17.06
CA SER A 97 -14.89 -18.11 16.91
C SER A 97 -16.29 -18.43 16.33
N SER A 98 -17.24 -17.51 16.53
CA SER A 98 -18.60 -17.58 15.98
C SER A 98 -18.92 -16.26 15.29
N PRO A 99 -19.27 -16.26 13.99
CA PRO A 99 -19.62 -15.04 13.25
C PRO A 99 -20.85 -14.32 13.83
N PRO A 100 -20.97 -12.99 13.61
CA PRO A 100 -20.00 -12.15 12.91
C PRO A 100 -18.84 -11.66 13.79
N THR A 101 -17.66 -11.54 13.22
CA THR A 101 -16.59 -10.70 13.79
C THR A 101 -17.02 -9.24 13.67
N VAL A 102 -17.03 -8.51 14.77
CA VAL A 102 -17.40 -7.09 14.79
C VAL A 102 -16.17 -6.22 14.92
N VAL A 103 -16.00 -5.28 13.99
CA VAL A 103 -14.92 -4.29 13.98
C VAL A 103 -15.52 -2.90 14.04
N VAL A 104 -15.09 -2.07 14.99
CA VAL A 104 -15.54 -0.69 15.12
C VAL A 104 -14.46 0.26 14.60
N MET A 105 -14.85 1.19 13.72
CA MET A 105 -13.95 2.20 13.16
C MET A 105 -14.13 3.51 13.93
N ALA A 106 -13.11 3.88 14.72
CA ALA A 106 -13.08 5.10 15.52
C ALA A 106 -12.13 6.16 14.92
N GLY A 107 -12.27 7.43 15.28
CA GLY A 107 -11.33 8.49 14.88
C GLY A 107 -12.01 9.82 14.62
N LEU A 108 -11.20 10.86 14.35
CA LEU A 108 -11.69 12.22 14.13
C LEU A 108 -12.35 12.40 12.75
N GLN A 109 -13.08 13.49 12.60
CA GLN A 109 -13.65 13.91 11.32
C GLN A 109 -12.51 14.18 10.32
N GLY A 110 -12.68 13.72 9.07
CA GLY A 110 -11.67 13.91 8.02
C GLY A 110 -10.50 12.90 8.04
N SER A 111 -10.40 12.04 9.07
CA SER A 111 -9.37 10.99 9.10
C SER A 111 -9.53 9.89 8.03
N GLY A 112 -10.63 9.89 7.29
CA GLY A 112 -10.87 8.92 6.21
C GLY A 112 -11.59 7.64 6.63
N LYS A 113 -12.28 7.61 7.80
CA LYS A 113 -12.99 6.42 8.32
C LYS A 113 -13.89 5.74 7.28
N THR A 114 -14.85 6.47 6.73
CA THR A 114 -15.83 5.91 5.78
C THR A 114 -15.18 5.26 4.56
N THR A 115 -14.14 5.89 4.00
CA THR A 115 -13.37 5.31 2.90
C THR A 115 -12.55 4.11 3.36
N ALA A 116 -11.92 4.18 4.54
CA ALA A 116 -11.16 3.08 5.12
C ALA A 116 -12.04 1.89 5.45
N THR A 117 -13.28 2.11 5.94
CA THR A 117 -14.30 1.10 6.16
C THR A 117 -14.60 0.32 4.89
N ALA A 118 -14.87 1.01 3.77
CA ALA A 118 -15.13 0.35 2.49
C ALA A 118 -13.89 -0.41 1.94
N LYS A 119 -12.68 0.13 2.15
CA LYS A 119 -11.42 -0.53 1.76
C LYS A 119 -11.18 -1.80 2.57
N LEU A 120 -11.35 -1.73 3.89
CA LEU A 120 -11.24 -2.89 4.77
C LEU A 120 -12.27 -3.96 4.42
N ALA A 121 -13.53 -3.56 4.16
CA ALA A 121 -14.59 -4.46 3.75
C ALA A 121 -14.25 -5.18 2.43
N ARG A 122 -13.77 -4.46 1.43
CA ARG A 122 -13.30 -5.03 0.18
C ARG A 122 -12.12 -5.97 0.38
N TYR A 123 -11.12 -5.56 1.17
CA TYR A 123 -9.95 -6.38 1.49
C TYR A 123 -10.36 -7.72 2.12
N LEU A 124 -11.23 -7.71 3.12
CA LEU A 124 -11.71 -8.93 3.78
C LEU A 124 -12.51 -9.83 2.83
N ARG A 125 -13.33 -9.25 1.97
CA ARG A 125 -14.07 -10.00 0.95
C ARG A 125 -13.14 -10.67 -0.07
N GLU A 126 -12.13 -9.95 -0.57
CA GLU A 126 -11.26 -10.44 -1.65
C GLU A 126 -10.15 -11.35 -1.13
N GLN A 127 -9.51 -10.99 -0.02
CA GLN A 127 -8.36 -11.73 0.51
C GLN A 127 -8.75 -12.88 1.44
N ARG A 128 -9.95 -12.83 2.04
CA ARG A 128 -10.43 -13.85 2.97
C ARG A 128 -11.72 -14.53 2.54
N SER A 129 -12.26 -14.15 1.40
CA SER A 129 -13.55 -14.64 0.89
C SER A 129 -14.70 -14.48 1.91
N SER A 130 -14.60 -13.47 2.79
CA SER A 130 -15.56 -13.24 3.89
C SER A 130 -16.84 -12.57 3.36
N ALA A 131 -17.99 -12.98 3.88
CA ALA A 131 -19.26 -12.27 3.70
C ALA A 131 -19.29 -11.06 4.65
N VAL A 132 -19.09 -9.85 4.10
CA VAL A 132 -18.94 -8.61 4.89
C VAL A 132 -20.18 -7.75 4.79
N ALA A 133 -20.60 -7.15 5.92
CA ALA A 133 -21.53 -6.05 5.99
C ALA A 133 -20.92 -4.84 6.69
N VAL A 134 -21.45 -3.65 6.41
CA VAL A 134 -21.02 -2.37 7.01
C VAL A 134 -22.22 -1.68 7.60
N ALA A 135 -22.11 -1.13 8.81
CA ALA A 135 -23.15 -0.33 9.45
C ALA A 135 -22.81 1.17 9.37
N ALA A 136 -23.77 1.98 8.91
CA ALA A 136 -23.64 3.44 8.77
C ALA A 136 -24.09 4.13 10.06
N CYS A 137 -23.17 4.33 11.02
CA CYS A 137 -23.46 5.00 12.28
C CYS A 137 -23.01 6.48 12.32
N ASP A 138 -22.47 7.06 11.23
CA ASP A 138 -22.21 8.51 11.11
C ASP A 138 -23.49 9.25 10.65
N VAL A 139 -24.54 9.23 11.47
CA VAL A 139 -25.86 9.80 11.15
C VAL A 139 -25.89 11.33 11.24
N ARG A 140 -24.95 11.94 11.97
CA ARG A 140 -24.87 13.40 12.10
C ARG A 140 -24.48 14.10 10.80
N ARG A 141 -24.00 13.35 9.83
CA ARG A 141 -23.56 13.79 8.52
C ARG A 141 -24.31 13.03 7.43
N PRO A 142 -25.45 13.54 6.93
CA PRO A 142 -26.24 12.84 5.91
C PRO A 142 -25.40 12.41 4.70
N ALA A 143 -24.49 13.28 4.27
CA ALA A 143 -23.56 12.95 3.17
C ALA A 143 -22.61 11.78 3.49
N ALA A 144 -22.33 11.45 4.76
CA ALA A 144 -21.49 10.32 5.12
C ALA A 144 -22.22 8.99 4.91
N VAL A 145 -23.51 8.92 5.27
CA VAL A 145 -24.35 7.73 5.01
C VAL A 145 -24.44 7.46 3.50
N GLU A 146 -24.77 8.49 2.70
CA GLU A 146 -24.83 8.39 1.24
C GLU A 146 -23.46 7.98 0.65
N GLN A 147 -22.38 8.55 1.18
CA GLN A 147 -21.02 8.18 0.78
C GLN A 147 -20.74 6.71 1.07
N LEU A 148 -21.07 6.22 2.27
CA LEU A 148 -20.84 4.83 2.64
C LEU A 148 -21.65 3.86 1.75
N ILE A 149 -22.91 4.20 1.44
CA ILE A 149 -23.74 3.42 0.50
C ILE A 149 -23.05 3.32 -0.86
N LYS A 150 -22.57 4.45 -1.39
CA LYS A 150 -21.91 4.49 -2.71
C LYS A 150 -20.59 3.70 -2.72
N VAL A 151 -19.71 3.90 -1.72
CA VAL A 151 -18.42 3.19 -1.69
C VAL A 151 -18.59 1.73 -1.29
N GLY A 152 -19.60 1.39 -0.47
CA GLY A 152 -19.97 0.02 -0.13
C GLY A 152 -20.45 -0.77 -1.36
N ALA A 153 -21.28 -0.15 -2.21
CA ALA A 153 -21.68 -0.73 -3.48
C ALA A 153 -20.48 -0.98 -4.40
N GLN A 154 -19.53 -0.04 -4.46
CA GLN A 154 -18.28 -0.22 -5.22
C GLN A 154 -17.40 -1.33 -4.64
N ALA A 155 -17.38 -1.47 -3.32
CA ALA A 155 -16.69 -2.55 -2.62
C ALA A 155 -17.41 -3.90 -2.76
N GLY A 156 -18.67 -3.92 -3.23
CA GLY A 156 -19.50 -5.11 -3.37
C GLY A 156 -19.93 -5.71 -2.03
N VAL A 157 -20.20 -4.87 -1.03
CA VAL A 157 -20.61 -5.27 0.32
C VAL A 157 -21.97 -4.69 0.69
N SER A 158 -22.69 -5.36 1.60
CA SER A 158 -23.98 -4.88 2.12
C SER A 158 -23.75 -3.70 3.07
N VAL A 159 -24.53 -2.63 2.91
CA VAL A 159 -24.54 -1.49 3.82
C VAL A 159 -25.86 -1.47 4.58
N TYR A 160 -25.78 -1.44 5.89
CA TYR A 160 -26.92 -1.37 6.82
C TYR A 160 -27.07 0.06 7.32
N GLU A 161 -28.23 0.66 7.12
CA GLU A 161 -28.56 2.01 7.52
C GLU A 161 -30.03 2.10 7.97
N GLN A 162 -30.38 3.07 8.80
CA GLN A 162 -31.72 3.38 9.27
C GLN A 162 -32.06 4.87 9.11
N GLY A 163 -31.40 5.56 8.19
CA GLY A 163 -31.53 7.00 8.00
C GLY A 163 -30.73 7.81 9.03
N THR A 164 -30.92 9.13 8.97
CA THR A 164 -30.12 10.09 9.76
C THR A 164 -30.76 10.48 11.09
N ASP A 165 -32.01 10.08 11.33
CA ASP A 165 -32.76 10.42 12.56
C ASP A 165 -32.65 9.32 13.63
N ALA A 166 -32.09 8.17 13.29
CA ALA A 166 -31.92 7.05 14.21
C ALA A 166 -30.70 7.24 15.12
N ASP A 167 -30.74 6.63 16.30
CA ASP A 167 -29.60 6.63 17.24
C ASP A 167 -28.46 5.74 16.73
N PRO A 168 -27.20 6.22 16.70
CA PRO A 168 -26.05 5.41 16.27
C PRO A 168 -25.88 4.09 17.00
N VAL A 169 -26.22 4.05 18.31
CA VAL A 169 -26.10 2.84 19.14
C VAL A 169 -27.19 1.83 18.75
N GLU A 170 -28.40 2.29 18.47
CA GLU A 170 -29.50 1.44 17.99
C GLU A 170 -29.18 0.86 16.61
N ILE A 171 -28.66 1.69 15.69
CA ILE A 171 -28.22 1.23 14.36
C ILE A 171 -27.16 0.15 14.49
N ALA A 172 -26.13 0.36 15.32
CA ALA A 172 -25.04 -0.60 15.50
C ALA A 172 -25.54 -1.92 16.08
N SER A 173 -26.44 -1.90 17.09
CA SER A 173 -27.03 -3.08 17.68
C SER A 173 -27.88 -3.86 16.67
N TRP A 174 -28.79 -3.17 15.98
CA TRP A 174 -29.62 -3.76 14.92
C TRP A 174 -28.79 -4.35 13.78
N ALA A 175 -27.74 -3.62 13.36
CA ALA A 175 -26.84 -4.09 12.29
C ALA A 175 -26.13 -5.38 12.69
N ARG A 176 -25.74 -5.54 13.96
CA ARG A 176 -25.15 -6.77 14.48
C ARG A 176 -26.13 -7.95 14.41
N GLU A 177 -27.37 -7.77 14.91
CA GLU A 177 -28.39 -8.80 14.86
C GLU A 177 -28.73 -9.20 13.41
N ARG A 178 -28.79 -8.20 12.52
CA ARG A 178 -29.01 -8.41 11.10
C ARG A 178 -27.85 -9.17 10.43
N ALA A 179 -26.59 -8.80 10.73
CA ALA A 179 -25.42 -9.50 10.24
C ALA A 179 -25.41 -10.97 10.67
N GLU A 180 -25.78 -11.25 11.90
CA GLU A 180 -25.90 -12.62 12.44
C GLU A 180 -27.00 -13.38 11.70
N SER A 181 -28.20 -12.79 11.53
CA SER A 181 -29.33 -13.42 10.84
C SER A 181 -29.09 -13.66 9.34
N GLU A 182 -28.31 -12.79 8.69
CA GLU A 182 -27.94 -12.94 7.27
C GLU A 182 -26.68 -13.80 7.05
N GLY A 183 -26.09 -14.36 8.14
CA GLY A 183 -24.89 -15.20 8.06
C GLY A 183 -23.65 -14.46 7.56
N LYS A 184 -23.47 -13.20 7.97
CA LYS A 184 -22.26 -12.44 7.64
C LYS A 184 -21.10 -12.88 8.51
N ASP A 185 -19.92 -13.01 7.91
CA ASP A 185 -18.70 -13.36 8.66
C ASP A 185 -18.14 -12.16 9.42
N VAL A 186 -18.29 -10.95 8.85
CA VAL A 186 -17.75 -9.71 9.43
C VAL A 186 -18.76 -8.59 9.34
N LEU A 187 -18.90 -7.83 10.42
CA LEU A 187 -19.58 -6.54 10.47
C LEU A 187 -18.58 -5.44 10.80
N ILE A 188 -18.50 -4.41 9.96
CA ILE A 188 -17.69 -3.22 10.23
C ILE A 188 -18.63 -2.06 10.55
N VAL A 189 -18.44 -1.43 11.70
CA VAL A 189 -19.25 -0.29 12.16
C VAL A 189 -18.52 1.00 11.87
N ASP A 190 -19.00 1.81 10.91
CA ASP A 190 -18.48 3.14 10.59
C ASP A 190 -19.11 4.18 11.51
N THR A 191 -18.35 4.65 12.51
CA THR A 191 -18.85 5.59 13.52
C THR A 191 -18.70 7.05 13.08
N GLY A 192 -19.47 7.93 13.68
CA GLY A 192 -19.31 9.37 13.54
C GLY A 192 -17.91 9.83 13.99
N GLY A 193 -17.46 10.96 13.46
CA GLY A 193 -16.25 11.63 13.89
C GLY A 193 -16.55 13.07 14.27
N ARG A 194 -15.81 13.60 15.23
CA ARG A 194 -15.81 15.02 15.59
C ARG A 194 -14.48 15.67 15.25
N LEU A 195 -14.44 16.98 15.28
CA LEU A 195 -13.22 17.76 15.01
C LEU A 195 -12.14 17.55 16.07
N HIS A 196 -12.54 17.25 17.29
CA HIS A 196 -11.65 17.04 18.43
C HIS A 196 -12.10 15.84 19.25
N VAL A 197 -11.20 15.32 20.06
CA VAL A 197 -11.51 14.32 21.08
C VAL A 197 -12.26 15.02 22.21
N ASP A 198 -13.56 14.79 22.31
CA ASP A 198 -14.43 15.35 23.33
C ASP A 198 -15.22 14.27 24.09
N GLN A 199 -15.85 14.66 25.19
CA GLN A 199 -16.59 13.72 26.03
C GLN A 199 -17.77 13.05 25.32
N GLU A 200 -18.44 13.78 24.41
CA GLU A 200 -19.59 13.23 23.68
C GLU A 200 -19.16 12.17 22.66
N LEU A 201 -18.05 12.40 21.93
CA LEU A 201 -17.48 11.38 21.02
C LEU A 201 -17.11 10.12 21.79
N MET A 202 -16.47 10.28 22.95
CA MET A 202 -16.04 9.17 23.77
C MET A 202 -17.22 8.42 24.40
N ALA A 203 -18.26 9.13 24.84
CA ALA A 203 -19.47 8.51 25.36
C ALA A 203 -20.23 7.73 24.28
N GLU A 204 -20.38 8.30 23.08
CA GLU A 204 -21.01 7.62 21.95
C GLU A 204 -20.25 6.35 21.54
N LEU A 205 -18.93 6.44 21.41
CA LEU A 205 -18.09 5.30 21.08
C LEU A 205 -18.15 4.21 22.15
N ALA A 206 -18.11 4.59 23.43
CA ALA A 206 -18.26 3.65 24.55
C ALA A 206 -19.64 2.97 24.55
N ALA A 207 -20.70 3.70 24.23
CA ALA A 207 -22.04 3.14 24.13
C ALA A 207 -22.17 2.15 22.96
N ILE A 208 -21.62 2.49 21.78
CA ILE A 208 -21.56 1.59 20.63
C ILE A 208 -20.76 0.32 21.00
N ASN A 209 -19.56 0.47 21.55
CA ASN A 209 -18.72 -0.67 21.96
C ASN A 209 -19.44 -1.59 22.95
N LYS A 210 -20.17 -1.03 23.92
CA LYS A 210 -20.96 -1.80 24.85
C LYS A 210 -22.09 -2.58 24.19
N ALA A 211 -22.76 -1.97 23.21
CA ALA A 211 -23.87 -2.57 22.48
C ALA A 211 -23.41 -3.72 21.56
N VAL A 212 -22.33 -3.49 20.77
CA VAL A 212 -21.91 -4.46 19.75
C VAL A 212 -20.81 -5.40 20.22
N LYS A 213 -20.12 -5.12 21.34
CA LYS A 213 -19.00 -5.90 21.89
C LYS A 213 -17.99 -6.27 20.80
N PRO A 214 -17.28 -5.30 20.24
CA PRO A 214 -16.38 -5.53 19.12
C PRO A 214 -15.23 -6.45 19.46
N HIS A 215 -14.70 -7.13 18.47
CA HIS A 215 -13.49 -7.95 18.56
C HIS A 215 -12.23 -7.10 18.35
N ASP A 216 -12.35 -6.05 17.52
CA ASP A 216 -11.34 -5.00 17.37
C ASP A 216 -12.02 -3.62 17.27
N VAL A 217 -11.41 -2.66 17.93
CA VAL A 217 -11.66 -1.22 17.74
C VAL A 217 -10.45 -0.65 17.02
N LEU A 218 -10.62 -0.19 15.78
CA LEU A 218 -9.56 0.40 14.97
C LEU A 218 -9.63 1.92 15.00
N LEU A 219 -8.56 2.55 15.49
CA LEU A 219 -8.41 3.99 15.40
C LEU A 219 -7.90 4.36 14.01
N VAL A 220 -8.69 5.14 13.28
CA VAL A 220 -8.34 5.64 11.95
C VAL A 220 -7.68 7.01 12.08
N VAL A 221 -6.43 7.11 11.66
CA VAL A 221 -5.63 8.34 11.70
C VAL A 221 -5.12 8.73 10.32
N ASP A 222 -5.03 10.02 10.09
CA ASP A 222 -4.50 10.59 8.84
C ASP A 222 -2.97 10.78 8.98
N ALA A 223 -2.19 10.05 8.21
CA ALA A 223 -0.73 10.12 8.26
C ALA A 223 -0.19 11.51 7.90
N MET A 224 -0.89 12.26 7.06
CA MET A 224 -0.46 13.59 6.62
C MET A 224 -0.47 14.64 7.73
N THR A 225 -1.19 14.40 8.83
CA THR A 225 -1.23 15.33 9.97
C THR A 225 -0.01 15.22 10.89
N GLY A 226 0.93 14.28 10.60
CA GLY A 226 2.20 14.18 11.31
C GLY A 226 2.02 13.91 12.80
N GLN A 227 2.63 14.76 13.67
CA GLN A 227 2.54 14.59 15.12
C GLN A 227 1.15 14.83 15.70
N ASP A 228 0.27 15.56 15.02
CA ASP A 228 -1.13 15.69 15.45
C ASP A 228 -1.84 14.33 15.42
N ALA A 229 -1.55 13.46 14.43
CA ALA A 229 -2.05 12.10 14.41
C ALA A 229 -1.62 11.29 15.65
N VAL A 230 -0.38 11.48 16.09
CA VAL A 230 0.16 10.82 17.28
C VAL A 230 -0.50 11.33 18.55
N ALA A 231 -0.66 12.66 18.67
CA ALA A 231 -1.35 13.28 19.81
C ALA A 231 -2.81 12.84 19.92
N VAL A 232 -3.51 12.73 18.80
CA VAL A 232 -4.88 12.20 18.74
C VAL A 232 -4.90 10.74 19.18
N ALA A 233 -3.97 9.93 18.70
CA ALA A 233 -3.91 8.52 19.08
C ALA A 233 -3.59 8.34 20.58
N GLU A 234 -2.75 9.18 21.15
CA GLU A 234 -2.43 9.20 22.58
C GLU A 234 -3.69 9.53 23.42
N GLN A 235 -4.42 10.60 23.04
CA GLN A 235 -5.67 10.98 23.70
C GLN A 235 -6.74 9.87 23.61
N PHE A 236 -6.86 9.22 22.45
CA PHE A 236 -7.77 8.06 22.34
C PHE A 236 -7.33 6.91 23.23
N ALA A 237 -6.03 6.63 23.36
CA ALA A 237 -5.50 5.56 24.18
C ALA A 237 -5.76 5.77 25.69
N GLU A 238 -5.78 7.03 26.13
CA GLU A 238 -6.09 7.39 27.53
C GLU A 238 -7.55 7.13 27.91
N VAL A 239 -8.48 7.32 26.95
CA VAL A 239 -9.92 7.28 27.22
C VAL A 239 -10.58 6.01 26.70
N THR A 240 -10.09 5.45 25.60
CA THR A 240 -10.67 4.28 24.92
C THR A 240 -9.61 3.22 24.71
N ASN A 241 -9.92 1.98 25.07
CA ASN A 241 -9.04 0.87 24.76
C ASN A 241 -9.27 0.43 23.30
N PHE A 242 -8.66 1.10 22.33
CA PHE A 242 -8.62 0.61 20.96
C PHE A 242 -7.53 -0.46 20.79
N ASP A 243 -7.68 -1.34 19.79
CA ASP A 243 -6.84 -2.52 19.62
C ASP A 243 -5.73 -2.34 18.59
N GLY A 244 -5.93 -1.43 17.65
CA GLY A 244 -4.95 -1.13 16.63
C GLY A 244 -5.27 0.13 15.83
N VAL A 245 -4.34 0.52 15.00
CA VAL A 245 -4.40 1.73 14.17
C VAL A 245 -4.54 1.35 12.71
N LEU A 246 -5.40 2.08 11.99
CA LEU A 246 -5.48 2.09 10.54
C LEU A 246 -4.99 3.46 10.06
N MET A 247 -3.89 3.48 9.34
CA MET A 247 -3.33 4.72 8.80
C MET A 247 -3.88 5.02 7.40
N THR A 248 -4.41 6.21 7.21
CA THR A 248 -4.90 6.69 5.91
C THR A 248 -3.92 7.68 5.29
N LYS A 249 -4.03 7.88 3.98
CA LYS A 249 -3.28 8.87 3.18
C LYS A 249 -1.76 8.73 3.31
N LEU A 250 -1.29 7.52 3.54
CA LEU A 250 0.14 7.26 3.72
C LEU A 250 0.95 7.53 2.42
N ASP A 251 0.30 7.50 1.26
CA ASP A 251 0.86 7.88 -0.04
C ASP A 251 1.26 9.36 -0.12
N GLY A 252 0.51 10.24 0.56
CA GLY A 252 0.79 11.67 0.67
C GLY A 252 1.85 12.03 1.71
N ASP A 253 2.18 11.11 2.62
CA ASP A 253 3.18 11.35 3.67
C ASP A 253 4.59 10.98 3.19
N ALA A 254 5.35 11.99 2.79
CA ALA A 254 6.75 11.83 2.39
C ALA A 254 7.71 11.71 3.59
N ARG A 255 7.27 12.11 4.79
CA ARG A 255 8.08 12.15 6.02
C ARG A 255 7.97 10.86 6.83
N GLY A 256 6.74 10.36 7.06
CA GLY A 256 6.48 9.11 7.77
C GLY A 256 6.56 9.20 9.30
N GLY A 257 6.63 10.40 9.86
CA GLY A 257 6.81 10.60 11.29
C GLY A 257 5.70 10.04 12.14
N ALA A 258 4.43 10.13 11.68
CA ALA A 258 3.29 9.56 12.37
C ALA A 258 3.39 8.04 12.49
N ALA A 259 3.71 7.33 11.39
CA ALA A 259 3.83 5.88 11.37
C ALA A 259 4.94 5.37 12.31
N LEU A 260 6.07 6.09 12.37
CA LEU A 260 7.19 5.76 13.26
C LEU A 260 6.93 6.08 14.74
N SER A 261 5.97 6.97 15.03
CA SER A 261 5.74 7.43 16.40
C SER A 261 4.54 6.77 17.07
N VAL A 262 3.50 6.44 16.31
CA VAL A 262 2.19 6.01 16.84
C VAL A 262 2.31 4.77 17.73
N LYS A 263 3.05 3.73 17.29
CA LYS A 263 3.23 2.49 18.06
C LYS A 263 4.03 2.75 19.34
N ALA A 264 5.11 3.54 19.23
CA ALA A 264 5.98 3.81 20.37
C ALA A 264 5.29 4.63 21.46
N ILE A 265 4.37 5.54 21.08
CA ILE A 265 3.64 6.41 22.00
C ILE A 265 2.41 5.70 22.59
N THR A 266 1.63 5.01 21.77
CA THR A 266 0.35 4.40 22.19
C THR A 266 0.48 2.95 22.67
N GLY A 267 1.58 2.28 22.33
CA GLY A 267 1.74 0.84 22.51
C GLY A 267 0.89 -0.01 21.56
N LYS A 268 0.06 0.61 20.69
CA LYS A 268 -0.88 -0.08 19.80
C LYS A 268 -0.29 -0.28 18.41
N PRO A 269 -0.44 -1.48 17.80
CA PRO A 269 0.11 -1.77 16.48
C PRO A 269 -0.65 -1.05 15.37
N ILE A 270 0.04 -0.77 14.26
CA ILE A 270 -0.62 -0.43 13.01
C ILE A 270 -1.00 -1.76 12.33
N LEU A 271 -2.30 -1.93 12.00
CA LEU A 271 -2.80 -3.15 11.35
C LEU A 271 -2.89 -2.98 9.84
N PHE A 272 -3.36 -1.82 9.39
CA PHE A 272 -3.61 -1.55 7.99
C PHE A 272 -3.12 -0.17 7.57
N ALA A 273 -2.79 -0.04 6.29
CA ALA A 273 -2.41 1.20 5.65
C ALA A 273 -3.21 1.43 4.36
N SER A 274 -3.75 2.63 4.22
CA SER A 274 -4.34 3.11 2.97
C SER A 274 -3.30 3.94 2.21
N THR A 275 -2.96 3.50 1.01
CA THR A 275 -1.85 3.99 0.19
C THR A 275 -2.32 4.72 -1.07
N GLY A 276 -3.50 5.33 -1.02
CA GLY A 276 -4.08 6.10 -2.10
C GLY A 276 -5.60 6.23 -1.99
N GLU A 277 -6.24 6.83 -2.98
CA GLU A 277 -7.68 7.11 -2.97
C GLU A 277 -8.55 5.90 -3.40
N LYS A 278 -8.04 5.05 -4.30
CA LYS A 278 -8.79 3.92 -4.85
C LYS A 278 -9.01 2.83 -3.81
N LEU A 279 -10.10 2.06 -3.95
CA LEU A 279 -10.45 1.00 -3.00
C LEU A 279 -9.44 -0.17 -2.97
N ASP A 280 -8.68 -0.38 -4.02
CA ASP A 280 -7.61 -1.38 -4.12
C ASP A 280 -6.27 -0.91 -3.51
N GLN A 281 -6.14 0.37 -3.20
CA GLN A 281 -4.96 0.95 -2.56
C GLN A 281 -5.08 0.84 -1.03
N PHE A 282 -5.03 -0.41 -0.56
CA PHE A 282 -5.16 -0.77 0.84
C PHE A 282 -4.38 -2.06 1.09
N GLU A 283 -3.60 -2.08 2.14
CA GLU A 283 -2.77 -3.24 2.46
C GLU A 283 -2.66 -3.45 3.98
N ARG A 284 -2.40 -4.69 4.38
CA ARG A 284 -1.97 -5.00 5.74
C ARG A 284 -0.64 -4.33 6.01
N PHE A 285 -0.48 -3.77 7.20
CA PHE A 285 0.77 -3.14 7.58
C PHE A 285 1.81 -4.19 8.00
N HIS A 286 2.93 -4.22 7.28
CA HIS A 286 4.06 -5.11 7.53
C HIS A 286 5.26 -4.28 8.01
N PRO A 287 5.57 -4.23 9.31
CA PRO A 287 6.66 -3.43 9.87
C PRO A 287 8.01 -3.68 9.19
N ASP A 288 8.36 -4.94 8.98
CA ASP A 288 9.59 -5.36 8.32
C ASP A 288 9.73 -4.85 6.88
N ARG A 289 8.64 -4.95 6.10
CA ARG A 289 8.60 -4.44 4.71
C ARG A 289 8.66 -2.91 4.66
N MET A 290 8.01 -2.25 5.62
CA MET A 290 8.06 -0.78 5.73
C MET A 290 9.47 -0.31 6.10
N ALA A 291 10.15 -0.98 7.04
CA ALA A 291 11.55 -0.69 7.37
C ALA A 291 12.46 -0.86 6.14
N GLN A 292 12.28 -1.94 5.37
CA GLN A 292 13.03 -2.17 4.13
C GLN A 292 12.76 -1.10 3.06
N ARG A 293 11.48 -0.66 2.89
CA ARG A 293 11.13 0.45 1.98
C ARG A 293 11.82 1.75 2.40
N ILE A 294 11.81 2.09 3.69
CA ILE A 294 12.48 3.28 4.24
C ILE A 294 13.99 3.21 3.98
N LEU A 295 14.61 2.06 4.14
CA LEU A 295 16.03 1.86 3.90
C LEU A 295 16.42 1.69 2.43
N GLY A 296 15.46 1.71 1.51
CA GLY A 296 15.69 1.52 0.07
C GLY A 296 16.17 0.13 -0.30
N MET A 297 15.95 -0.85 0.56
CA MET A 297 16.29 -2.25 0.33
C MET A 297 15.25 -2.95 -0.58
N GLY A 298 14.20 -2.23 -0.95
CA GLY A 298 13.08 -2.74 -1.74
C GLY A 298 12.08 -3.54 -0.91
N ASP A 299 10.96 -3.89 -1.53
CA ASP A 299 9.92 -4.72 -0.93
C ASP A 299 9.57 -5.86 -1.87
N VAL A 300 10.49 -6.80 -1.98
CA VAL A 300 10.38 -7.94 -2.90
C VAL A 300 9.21 -8.86 -2.51
N MET A 301 8.92 -8.99 -1.21
CA MET A 301 7.83 -9.87 -0.75
C MET A 301 6.45 -9.33 -1.17
N THR A 302 6.19 -8.03 -0.97
CA THR A 302 4.94 -7.43 -1.46
C THR A 302 4.82 -7.51 -2.99
N LEU A 303 5.93 -7.39 -3.73
CA LEU A 303 5.92 -7.55 -5.18
C LEU A 303 5.57 -8.99 -5.58
N ILE A 304 6.14 -9.99 -4.88
CA ILE A 304 5.85 -11.42 -5.11
C ILE A 304 4.38 -11.73 -4.79
N GLU A 305 3.86 -11.26 -3.65
CA GLU A 305 2.46 -11.46 -3.27
C GLU A 305 1.50 -10.85 -4.30
N LYS A 306 1.71 -9.59 -4.68
CA LYS A 306 0.90 -8.96 -5.74
C LYS A 306 1.00 -9.70 -7.08
N ALA A 307 2.17 -10.23 -7.41
CA ALA A 307 2.34 -11.04 -8.60
C ALA A 307 1.59 -12.38 -8.49
N GLN A 308 1.62 -13.04 -7.32
CA GLN A 308 0.90 -14.30 -7.07
C GLN A 308 -0.62 -14.12 -7.12
N ASP A 309 -1.16 -13.04 -6.54
CA ASP A 309 -2.59 -12.73 -6.57
C ASP A 309 -3.13 -12.49 -7.99
N SER A 310 -2.26 -12.08 -8.89
CA SER A 310 -2.60 -11.86 -10.31
C SER A 310 -2.17 -13.01 -11.23
N TYR A 311 -1.50 -14.04 -10.67
CA TYR A 311 -0.93 -15.15 -11.43
C TYR A 311 -2.00 -16.21 -11.72
N ASP A 312 -2.28 -16.39 -13.01
CA ASP A 312 -3.16 -17.44 -13.55
C ASP A 312 -2.24 -18.46 -14.25
N GLU A 313 -2.06 -19.63 -13.63
CA GLU A 313 -1.16 -20.69 -14.12
C GLU A 313 -1.52 -21.14 -15.54
N ASP A 314 -2.82 -21.27 -15.85
CA ASP A 314 -3.27 -21.69 -17.17
C ASP A 314 -2.92 -20.65 -18.23
N ARG A 315 -3.05 -19.38 -17.91
CA ARG A 315 -2.68 -18.27 -18.80
C ARG A 315 -1.17 -18.13 -18.96
N ALA A 316 -0.40 -18.37 -17.90
CA ALA A 316 1.06 -18.35 -17.99
C ALA A 316 1.59 -19.47 -18.90
N ALA A 317 1.04 -20.67 -18.78
CA ALA A 317 1.36 -21.81 -19.66
C ALA A 317 0.94 -21.54 -21.12
N GLU A 318 -0.22 -20.90 -21.34
CA GLU A 318 -0.68 -20.49 -22.68
C GLU A 318 0.26 -19.46 -23.30
N LEU A 319 0.69 -18.45 -22.52
CA LEU A 319 1.61 -17.41 -22.95
C LEU A 319 2.98 -18.01 -23.34
N GLU A 320 3.53 -18.90 -22.52
CA GLU A 320 4.77 -19.59 -22.82
C GLU A 320 4.67 -20.40 -24.12
N ARG A 321 3.56 -21.12 -24.32
CA ARG A 321 3.29 -21.85 -25.55
C ARG A 321 3.23 -20.94 -26.76
N LYS A 322 2.54 -19.78 -26.66
CA LYS A 322 2.44 -18.79 -27.75
C LYS A 322 3.80 -18.18 -28.07
N LEU A 323 4.62 -17.89 -27.06
CA LEU A 323 5.98 -17.38 -27.26
C LEU A 323 6.88 -18.39 -28.00
N ARG A 324 6.82 -19.66 -27.60
CA ARG A 324 7.57 -20.75 -28.26
C ARG A 324 7.12 -20.97 -29.70
N LYS A 325 5.81 -20.87 -29.98
CA LYS A 325 5.23 -21.04 -31.33
C LYS A 325 5.29 -19.77 -32.20
N GLN A 326 5.82 -18.65 -31.71
CA GLN A 326 5.88 -17.36 -32.38
C GLN A 326 4.49 -16.73 -32.66
N GLU A 327 3.49 -17.13 -31.92
CA GLU A 327 2.10 -16.68 -32.02
C GLU A 327 1.77 -15.49 -31.12
N PHE A 328 2.75 -14.91 -30.39
CA PHE A 328 2.57 -13.77 -29.52
C PHE A 328 2.20 -12.51 -30.33
N GLY A 329 0.97 -12.03 -30.15
CA GLY A 329 0.37 -10.90 -30.87
C GLY A 329 0.21 -9.64 -30.02
N LEU A 330 -0.34 -8.59 -30.64
CA LEU A 330 -0.67 -7.34 -29.94
C LEU A 330 -1.86 -7.50 -28.97
N ASP A 331 -2.73 -8.50 -29.16
CA ASP A 331 -3.77 -8.82 -28.19
C ASP A 331 -3.17 -9.39 -26.89
N ASP A 332 -2.18 -10.28 -26.99
CA ASP A 332 -1.48 -10.83 -25.84
C ASP A 332 -0.67 -9.72 -25.13
N PHE A 333 -0.05 -8.83 -25.87
CA PHE A 333 0.63 -7.66 -25.33
C PHE A 333 -0.32 -6.74 -24.56
N LEU A 334 -1.49 -6.44 -25.10
CA LEU A 334 -2.50 -5.63 -24.45
C LEU A 334 -2.99 -6.28 -23.14
N GLU A 335 -3.16 -7.61 -23.13
CA GLU A 335 -3.56 -8.34 -21.93
C GLU A 335 -2.46 -8.30 -20.86
N GLN A 336 -1.18 -8.49 -21.24
CA GLN A 336 -0.05 -8.34 -20.31
C GLN A 336 0.03 -6.91 -19.74
N MET A 337 -0.17 -5.89 -20.57
CA MET A 337 -0.24 -4.52 -20.12
C MET A 337 -1.36 -4.31 -19.08
N ARG A 338 -2.54 -4.90 -19.30
CA ARG A 338 -3.66 -4.82 -18.35
C ARG A 338 -3.37 -5.53 -17.05
N GLN A 339 -2.70 -6.68 -17.09
CA GLN A 339 -2.28 -7.43 -15.90
C GLN A 339 -1.30 -6.60 -15.05
N VAL A 340 -0.28 -5.99 -15.69
CA VAL A 340 0.66 -5.10 -14.99
C VAL A 340 -0.07 -3.92 -14.34
N ARG A 341 -1.06 -3.33 -15.01
CA ARG A 341 -1.87 -2.23 -14.45
C ARG A 341 -2.74 -2.68 -13.26
N ARG A 342 -3.16 -3.95 -13.20
CA ARG A 342 -3.89 -4.51 -12.05
C ARG A 342 -3.03 -4.67 -10.80
N LEU A 343 -1.70 -4.82 -10.96
CA LEU A 343 -0.75 -4.87 -9.85
C LEU A 343 -0.61 -3.53 -9.10
N GLY A 344 -1.11 -2.45 -9.70
CA GLY A 344 -1.07 -1.09 -9.15
C GLY A 344 -0.28 -0.12 -10.03
N PRO A 345 -0.10 1.15 -9.59
CA PRO A 345 0.66 2.15 -10.31
C PRO A 345 2.09 1.66 -10.60
N LEU A 346 2.52 1.72 -11.87
CA LEU A 346 3.85 1.25 -12.30
C LEU A 346 4.99 1.88 -11.48
N GLN A 347 4.83 3.14 -11.10
CA GLN A 347 5.79 3.88 -10.29
C GLN A 347 5.97 3.27 -8.88
N SER A 348 4.88 2.76 -8.30
CA SER A 348 4.91 2.05 -7.00
C SER A 348 5.60 0.69 -7.12
N LEU A 349 5.35 -0.04 -8.21
CA LEU A 349 5.96 -1.35 -8.46
C LEU A 349 7.49 -1.23 -8.67
N LEU A 350 7.92 -0.23 -9.45
CA LEU A 350 9.34 0.05 -9.68
C LEU A 350 10.07 0.45 -8.40
N GLY A 351 9.39 1.18 -7.48
CA GLY A 351 9.91 1.52 -6.15
C GLY A 351 10.16 0.31 -5.23
N MET A 352 9.50 -0.82 -5.51
CA MET A 352 9.68 -2.07 -4.74
C MET A 352 10.90 -2.89 -5.16
N ILE A 353 11.50 -2.60 -6.32
CA ILE A 353 12.67 -3.32 -6.83
C ILE A 353 13.94 -2.74 -6.20
N PRO A 354 14.77 -3.57 -5.51
CA PRO A 354 16.02 -3.12 -4.92
C PRO A 354 16.97 -2.51 -5.95
N GLY A 355 17.51 -1.32 -5.67
CA GLY A 355 18.51 -0.64 -6.50
C GLY A 355 17.97 0.17 -7.68
N MET A 356 16.71 -0.02 -8.12
CA MET A 356 16.14 0.71 -9.25
C MET A 356 15.42 2.02 -8.85
N GLY A 357 15.11 2.20 -7.58
CA GLY A 357 14.29 3.32 -7.11
C GLY A 357 14.86 4.72 -7.40
N LYS A 358 16.19 4.89 -7.43
CA LYS A 358 16.83 6.20 -7.68
C LYS A 358 16.87 6.57 -9.16
N GLU A 359 17.14 5.63 -10.03
CA GLU A 359 17.31 5.88 -11.47
C GLU A 359 15.98 6.16 -12.18
N LEU A 360 14.88 5.61 -11.66
CA LEU A 360 13.55 5.71 -12.28
C LEU A 360 12.63 6.75 -11.62
N ARG A 361 12.99 7.35 -10.47
CA ARG A 361 12.21 8.41 -9.81
C ARG A 361 12.00 9.65 -10.68
N GLY A 362 12.85 9.88 -11.66
CA GLY A 362 12.71 10.98 -12.64
C GLY A 362 11.83 10.66 -13.85
N VAL A 363 11.47 9.41 -14.06
CA VAL A 363 10.65 8.96 -15.18
C VAL A 363 9.19 9.06 -14.78
N LYS A 364 8.54 10.16 -15.14
CA LYS A 364 7.08 10.26 -15.06
C LYS A 364 6.47 9.32 -16.10
N ILE A 365 6.01 8.16 -15.65
CA ILE A 365 5.21 7.27 -16.51
C ILE A 365 3.82 7.89 -16.59
N ASP A 366 3.51 8.50 -17.73
CA ASP A 366 2.19 9.08 -17.98
C ASP A 366 1.18 7.95 -18.21
N GLU A 367 0.27 7.74 -17.24
CA GLU A 367 -0.81 6.75 -17.39
C GLU A 367 -1.63 6.97 -18.68
N LYS A 368 -1.67 8.21 -19.20
CA LYS A 368 -2.32 8.52 -20.48
C LYS A 368 -1.61 7.90 -21.68
N GLU A 369 -0.30 7.62 -21.58
CA GLU A 369 0.38 6.88 -22.66
C GLU A 369 -0.14 5.44 -22.76
N PHE A 370 -0.46 4.82 -21.63
CA PHE A 370 -1.06 3.51 -21.57
C PHE A 370 -2.42 3.47 -22.29
N ASP A 371 -3.27 4.45 -21.99
CA ASP A 371 -4.58 4.59 -22.63
C ASP A 371 -4.46 4.85 -24.14
N ARG A 372 -3.44 5.62 -24.55
CA ARG A 372 -3.13 5.83 -25.98
C ARG A 372 -2.68 4.54 -26.68
N LEU A 373 -1.79 3.77 -26.06
CA LEU A 373 -1.34 2.48 -26.62
C LEU A 373 -2.52 1.51 -26.74
N GLN A 374 -3.37 1.44 -25.74
CA GLN A 374 -4.60 0.63 -25.77
C GLN A 374 -5.54 1.07 -26.90
N ALA A 375 -5.76 2.39 -27.07
CA ALA A 375 -6.61 2.93 -28.12
C ALA A 375 -6.08 2.57 -29.53
N ILE A 376 -4.75 2.63 -29.72
CA ILE A 376 -4.11 2.24 -30.99
C ILE A 376 -4.34 0.77 -31.27
N ILE A 377 -4.11 -0.13 -30.29
CA ILE A 377 -4.29 -1.57 -30.46
C ILE A 377 -5.75 -1.91 -30.73
N LEU A 378 -6.70 -1.32 -30.00
CA LEU A 378 -8.14 -1.56 -30.19
C LEU A 378 -8.66 -1.03 -31.54
N SER A 379 -7.97 -0.06 -32.17
CA SER A 379 -8.28 0.46 -33.50
C SER A 379 -7.79 -0.44 -34.66
N MET A 380 -7.04 -1.50 -34.33
CA MET A 380 -6.59 -2.51 -35.30
C MET A 380 -7.63 -3.62 -35.47
N THR A 381 -7.66 -4.24 -36.65
CA THR A 381 -8.45 -5.47 -36.86
C THR A 381 -7.83 -6.66 -36.13
N PRO A 382 -8.59 -7.74 -35.83
CA PRO A 382 -8.02 -8.95 -35.20
C PRO A 382 -6.85 -9.55 -35.97
N GLU A 383 -6.87 -9.46 -37.31
CA GLU A 383 -5.77 -9.95 -38.14
C GLU A 383 -4.51 -9.07 -38.02
N GLU A 384 -4.68 -7.75 -37.98
CA GLU A 384 -3.58 -6.79 -37.79
C GLU A 384 -2.93 -6.93 -36.40
N ARG A 385 -3.69 -7.28 -35.37
CA ARG A 385 -3.15 -7.52 -34.03
C ARG A 385 -2.33 -8.80 -33.96
N ARG A 386 -2.72 -9.85 -34.71
CA ARG A 386 -1.98 -11.10 -34.82
C ARG A 386 -0.74 -10.99 -35.73
N ARG A 387 -0.85 -10.14 -36.78
CA ARG A 387 0.21 -9.96 -37.80
C ARG A 387 0.52 -8.48 -38.00
N PRO A 388 1.27 -7.86 -37.08
CA PRO A 388 1.59 -6.42 -37.15
C PRO A 388 2.35 -6.01 -38.42
N GLU A 389 3.02 -6.94 -39.08
CA GLU A 389 3.71 -6.73 -40.38
C GLU A 389 2.76 -6.28 -41.51
N LEU A 390 1.46 -6.56 -41.38
CA LEU A 390 0.45 -6.11 -42.31
C LEU A 390 0.15 -4.60 -42.20
N ILE A 391 0.54 -3.95 -41.11
CA ILE A 391 0.21 -2.56 -40.82
C ILE A 391 1.16 -1.62 -41.57
N LYS A 392 0.85 -1.37 -42.86
CA LYS A 392 1.61 -0.49 -43.76
C LYS A 392 0.70 0.59 -44.36
N GLY A 393 1.28 1.69 -44.83
CA GLY A 393 0.62 2.73 -45.64
C GLY A 393 -0.73 3.17 -45.06
N SER A 394 -1.80 2.95 -45.82
CA SER A 394 -3.18 3.37 -45.51
C SER A 394 -3.73 2.76 -44.19
N ARG A 395 -3.28 1.57 -43.83
CA ARG A 395 -3.70 0.93 -42.57
C ARG A 395 -3.20 1.73 -41.36
N ARG A 396 -1.96 2.25 -41.38
CA ARG A 396 -1.44 3.13 -40.30
C ARG A 396 -2.25 4.42 -40.18
N VAL A 397 -2.65 5.00 -41.30
CA VAL A 397 -3.47 6.23 -41.32
C VAL A 397 -4.86 5.93 -40.71
N ARG A 398 -5.48 4.82 -41.10
CA ARG A 398 -6.79 4.38 -40.55
C ARG A 398 -6.73 4.14 -39.03
N ILE A 399 -5.71 3.42 -38.57
CA ILE A 399 -5.51 3.12 -37.13
C ILE A 399 -5.25 4.42 -36.36
N ALA A 400 -4.40 5.32 -36.87
CA ALA A 400 -4.12 6.61 -36.25
C ALA A 400 -5.40 7.46 -36.11
N ARG A 401 -6.24 7.50 -37.16
CA ARG A 401 -7.51 8.21 -37.13
C ARG A 401 -8.50 7.59 -36.13
N GLY A 402 -8.60 6.28 -36.11
CA GLY A 402 -9.52 5.54 -35.21
C GLY A 402 -9.14 5.65 -33.72
N SER A 403 -7.85 5.76 -33.42
CA SER A 403 -7.32 5.90 -32.06
C SER A 403 -7.19 7.35 -31.57
N GLY A 404 -7.51 8.35 -32.40
CA GLY A 404 -7.29 9.75 -32.04
C GLY A 404 -5.80 10.13 -31.89
N THR A 405 -4.88 9.37 -32.54
CA THR A 405 -3.44 9.56 -32.47
C THR A 405 -2.86 9.90 -33.83
N ASN A 406 -1.54 9.93 -33.99
CA ASN A 406 -0.85 10.17 -35.26
C ASN A 406 -0.15 8.91 -35.79
N VAL A 407 0.22 8.95 -37.07
CA VAL A 407 0.91 7.84 -37.77
C VAL A 407 2.26 7.49 -37.11
N GLN A 408 2.91 8.50 -36.51
CA GLN A 408 4.18 8.32 -35.82
C GLN A 408 4.02 7.43 -34.56
N ALA A 409 2.97 7.68 -33.75
CA ALA A 409 2.66 6.88 -32.57
C ALA A 409 2.37 5.42 -32.95
N VAL A 410 1.62 5.19 -34.05
CA VAL A 410 1.37 3.82 -34.54
C VAL A 410 2.69 3.13 -34.97
N LYS A 411 3.59 3.83 -35.65
CA LYS A 411 4.90 3.28 -36.04
C LYS A 411 5.76 2.96 -34.83
N GLN A 412 5.76 3.84 -33.84
CA GLN A 412 6.54 3.68 -32.63
C GLN A 412 6.06 2.46 -31.83
N LEU A 413 4.74 2.30 -31.64
CA LEU A 413 4.17 1.13 -30.98
C LEU A 413 4.59 -0.18 -31.66
N ILE A 414 4.48 -0.25 -33.01
CA ILE A 414 4.86 -1.48 -33.74
C ILE A 414 6.35 -1.77 -33.54
N LYS A 415 7.21 -0.75 -33.62
CA LYS A 415 8.66 -0.91 -33.41
C LYS A 415 8.98 -1.41 -31.99
N GLN A 416 8.36 -0.81 -30.98
CA GLN A 416 8.53 -1.22 -29.59
C GLN A 416 8.04 -2.65 -29.35
N PHE A 417 6.88 -3.01 -29.91
CA PHE A 417 6.34 -4.36 -29.84
C PHE A 417 7.29 -5.39 -30.48
N GLU A 418 7.86 -5.11 -31.64
CA GLU A 418 8.81 -6.00 -32.31
C GLU A 418 10.10 -6.18 -31.50
N GLN A 419 10.61 -5.10 -30.89
CA GLN A 419 11.77 -5.17 -30.00
C GLN A 419 11.49 -6.03 -28.77
N MET A 420 10.36 -5.79 -28.10
CA MET A 420 9.95 -6.57 -26.94
C MET A 420 9.75 -8.04 -27.30
N ARG A 421 9.10 -8.36 -28.42
CA ARG A 421 8.92 -9.73 -28.92
C ARG A 421 10.25 -10.46 -29.12
N LYS A 422 11.29 -9.75 -29.59
CA LYS A 422 12.65 -10.33 -29.72
C LYS A 422 13.24 -10.68 -28.34
N VAL A 423 13.11 -9.77 -27.36
CA VAL A 423 13.63 -9.97 -26.01
C VAL A 423 12.92 -11.13 -25.32
N MET A 424 11.59 -11.16 -25.35
CA MET A 424 10.80 -12.25 -24.77
C MET A 424 11.14 -13.61 -25.38
N ARG A 425 11.45 -13.65 -26.67
CA ARG A 425 11.91 -14.88 -27.35
C ARG A 425 13.28 -15.34 -26.83
N GLN A 426 14.22 -14.43 -26.58
CA GLN A 426 15.53 -14.76 -26.01
C GLN A 426 15.39 -15.32 -24.60
N VAL A 427 14.55 -14.71 -23.78
CA VAL A 427 14.22 -15.19 -22.41
C VAL A 427 13.59 -16.58 -22.45
N ALA A 428 12.59 -16.81 -23.32
CA ALA A 428 11.94 -18.12 -23.48
C ALA A 428 12.88 -19.22 -23.99
N GLN A 429 14.02 -18.85 -24.58
CA GLN A 429 15.10 -19.76 -25.00
C GLN A 429 16.22 -19.93 -23.95
N GLY A 430 16.02 -19.37 -22.73
CA GLY A 430 17.02 -19.46 -21.64
C GLY A 430 18.24 -18.55 -21.82
N ARG A 431 18.20 -17.58 -22.75
CA ARG A 431 19.28 -16.61 -22.96
C ARG A 431 18.97 -15.32 -22.21
N MET A 432 19.86 -14.87 -21.33
CA MET A 432 19.70 -13.54 -20.69
C MET A 432 19.85 -12.44 -21.72
N PRO A 433 18.85 -11.56 -21.89
CA PRO A 433 18.95 -10.40 -22.78
C PRO A 433 19.89 -9.36 -22.18
N ASP A 434 20.63 -8.64 -23.04
CA ASP A 434 21.40 -7.47 -22.64
C ASP A 434 20.43 -6.30 -22.38
N LEU A 435 20.08 -6.09 -21.10
CA LEU A 435 19.18 -5.02 -20.65
C LEU A 435 19.75 -3.60 -20.94
N GLY A 436 21.08 -3.47 -21.06
CA GLY A 436 21.71 -2.19 -21.40
C GLY A 436 21.44 -1.71 -22.84
N ALA A 437 21.07 -2.62 -23.75
CA ALA A 437 20.71 -2.30 -25.12
C ALA A 437 19.25 -1.86 -25.30
N LEU A 438 18.41 -2.03 -24.29
CA LEU A 438 16.97 -1.68 -24.27
C LEU A 438 16.72 -0.23 -23.81
N LEU A 439 17.67 0.36 -23.09
CA LEU A 439 17.56 1.70 -22.51
C LEU A 439 18.24 2.80 -23.37
N ARG A 440 18.73 2.43 -24.56
CA ARG A 440 19.27 3.37 -25.57
C ARG A 440 18.25 3.56 -26.73
#